data_003dac73e4f283ad7618e05ffb5101e4
#
_entry.id   003dac73e4f283ad7618e05ffb5101e4
#
_cell.length_a   1.000
_cell.length_b   1.000
_cell.length_c   1.000
_cell.angle_alpha   90.00
_cell.angle_beta   90.00
_cell.angle_gamma   90.00
#
_symmetry.space_group_name_H-M   'P 1'
#
loop_
_entity.id
_entity.type
_entity.pdbx_description
1 polymer ?
#
loop_
_entity_poly.entity_id
_entity_poly.type
_entity_poly.pdbx_seq_one_letter_code
_entity_poly.pdbx_strand_id
1 'polypeptide(L)'
;NQTYKEYEFLIINDGENEELIELINKYNDKRIIIENNITNIGLEKSLNKGIKMAKGKYILRMDADDIAYKNRIEKQLNFIKKHKEYKVVSSRAELFDENGVYGESKRKGKIEKEDLIKGTPFIHPTMIIDKSVLLEIGGYPEYKRVEDYAMVMNLYAHGYIGYVMQDILLKYRMDKNGYKKKKYRYRIQEARVKLKYFKKMKVKFTSYLFVLKPLIAGIVPKDILMRYHRNKVRRKK
;
A
#
# COMPACT_ATOMS: atom_id res chain seq x y z
N ASN A 1 14.27 14.18 5.12
CA ASN A 1 14.08 14.90 6.41
C ASN A 1 13.41 14.05 7.51
N GLN A 2 13.63 12.71 7.55
CA GLN A 2 13.13 11.87 8.63
C GLN A 2 13.93 12.06 9.93
N THR A 3 13.28 11.92 11.11
CA THR A 3 13.94 11.98 12.41
C THR A 3 14.88 10.79 12.61
N TYR A 4 14.47 9.59 12.23
CA TYR A 4 15.32 8.41 12.17
C TYR A 4 16.30 8.53 11.00
N LYS A 5 17.60 8.22 11.20
CA LYS A 5 18.66 8.45 10.21
C LYS A 5 19.20 7.18 9.55
N GLU A 6 19.08 6.04 10.22
CA GLU A 6 19.63 4.75 9.78
C GLU A 6 18.69 4.05 8.78
N TYR A 7 18.58 4.59 7.56
CA TYR A 7 17.79 4.00 6.47
C TYR A 7 18.44 4.24 5.12
N GLU A 8 18.18 3.37 4.19
CA GLU A 8 18.40 3.57 2.77
C GLU A 8 17.10 4.04 2.09
N PHE A 9 17.23 4.91 1.11
CA PHE A 9 16.11 5.38 0.30
C PHE A 9 16.25 4.83 -1.12
N LEU A 10 15.64 3.67 -1.36
CA LEU A 10 15.71 2.98 -2.63
C LEU A 10 14.62 3.47 -3.57
N ILE A 11 15.01 4.05 -4.68
CA ILE A 11 14.13 4.55 -5.73
C ILE A 11 14.24 3.61 -6.93
N ILE A 12 13.14 2.94 -7.26
CA ILE A 12 13.05 2.13 -8.48
C ILE A 12 12.38 2.98 -9.57
N ASN A 13 13.18 3.40 -10.52
CA ASN A 13 12.71 4.15 -11.68
C ASN A 13 12.24 3.18 -12.77
N ASP A 14 10.94 3.07 -12.97
CA ASP A 14 10.32 2.09 -13.86
C ASP A 14 10.09 2.66 -15.27
N GLY A 15 11.16 2.97 -15.95
CA GLY A 15 11.24 3.60 -17.25
C GLY A 15 12.26 4.74 -17.27
N GLU A 16 12.59 5.22 -18.44
CA GLU A 16 13.51 6.34 -18.61
C GLU A 16 12.90 7.64 -18.09
N ASN A 17 13.55 8.25 -17.12
CA ASN A 17 13.19 9.57 -16.58
C ASN A 17 14.47 10.33 -16.22
N GLU A 18 15.00 11.07 -17.17
CA GLU A 18 16.21 11.86 -17.00
C GLU A 18 16.05 12.97 -15.96
N GLU A 19 14.89 13.63 -15.91
CA GLU A 19 14.58 14.68 -14.93
C GLU A 19 14.69 14.16 -13.49
N LEU A 20 14.31 12.91 -13.25
CA LEU A 20 14.43 12.28 -11.94
C LEU A 20 15.90 12.15 -11.53
N ILE A 21 16.76 11.73 -12.44
CA ILE A 21 18.21 11.56 -12.19
C ILE A 21 18.84 12.91 -11.86
N GLU A 22 18.55 13.95 -12.66
CA GLU A 22 19.03 15.31 -12.41
C GLU A 22 18.54 15.86 -11.06
N LEU A 23 17.27 15.62 -10.72
CA LEU A 23 16.71 16.04 -9.44
C LEU A 23 17.42 15.40 -8.27
N ILE A 24 17.68 14.08 -8.33
CA ILE A 24 18.29 13.33 -7.22
C ILE A 24 19.74 13.74 -7.03
N ASN A 25 20.47 13.98 -8.09
CA ASN A 25 21.86 14.44 -8.03
C ASN A 25 22.03 15.75 -7.24
N LYS A 26 20.97 16.59 -7.19
CA LYS A 26 20.99 17.83 -6.40
C LYS A 26 20.94 17.60 -4.88
N TYR A 27 20.49 16.42 -4.41
CA TYR A 27 20.36 16.17 -2.98
C TYR A 27 21.64 15.72 -2.29
N ASN A 28 22.62 15.18 -3.00
CA ASN A 28 23.91 14.71 -2.46
C ASN A 28 23.76 13.90 -1.13
N ASP A 29 22.75 13.03 -1.06
CA ASP A 29 22.46 12.20 0.11
C ASP A 29 22.84 10.74 -0.18
N LYS A 30 23.88 10.25 0.49
CA LYS A 30 24.42 8.89 0.28
C LYS A 30 23.42 7.76 0.60
N ARG A 31 22.29 8.07 1.25
CA ARG A 31 21.23 7.10 1.54
C ARG A 31 20.33 6.84 0.33
N ILE A 32 20.36 7.73 -0.66
CA ILE A 32 19.56 7.60 -1.88
C ILE A 32 20.27 6.64 -2.83
N ILE A 33 19.57 5.60 -3.20
CA ILE A 33 20.02 4.58 -4.16
C ILE A 33 18.97 4.53 -5.28
N ILE A 34 19.40 4.78 -6.51
CA ILE A 34 18.54 4.72 -7.68
C ILE A 34 18.81 3.41 -8.43
N GLU A 35 17.76 2.74 -8.80
CA GLU A 35 17.79 1.60 -9.70
C GLU A 35 16.87 1.88 -10.89
N ASN A 36 17.44 1.89 -12.09
CA ASN A 36 16.72 2.13 -13.32
C ASN A 36 16.34 0.81 -14.00
N ASN A 37 15.07 0.67 -14.37
CA ASN A 37 14.64 -0.37 -15.29
C ASN A 37 14.80 0.15 -16.72
N ILE A 38 15.42 -0.64 -17.60
CA ILE A 38 15.62 -0.29 -19.01
C ILE A 38 14.29 0.00 -19.72
N THR A 39 13.23 -0.72 -19.33
CA THR A 39 11.86 -0.53 -19.82
C THR A 39 10.89 -0.56 -18.67
N ASN A 40 9.66 -0.08 -18.89
CA ASN A 40 8.60 -0.19 -17.87
C ASN A 40 8.19 -1.66 -17.70
N ILE A 41 8.57 -2.25 -16.57
CA ILE A 41 8.28 -3.65 -16.21
C ILE A 41 7.02 -3.81 -15.34
N GLY A 42 6.45 -2.70 -14.87
CA GLY A 42 5.27 -2.64 -14.02
C GLY A 42 5.57 -2.57 -12.52
N LEU A 43 4.59 -2.07 -11.77
CA LEU A 43 4.74 -1.75 -10.35
C LEU A 43 5.12 -2.97 -9.51
N GLU A 44 4.44 -4.11 -9.70
CA GLU A 44 4.67 -5.34 -8.93
C GLU A 44 6.10 -5.88 -9.10
N LYS A 45 6.63 -5.86 -10.32
CA LYS A 45 8.00 -6.33 -10.60
C LYS A 45 9.03 -5.36 -10.07
N SER A 46 8.79 -4.05 -10.22
CA SER A 46 9.64 -2.99 -9.67
C SER A 46 9.70 -3.04 -8.15
N LEU A 47 8.56 -3.26 -7.46
CA LEU A 47 8.53 -3.47 -6.01
C LEU A 47 9.30 -4.72 -5.59
N ASN A 48 9.12 -5.83 -6.30
CA ASN A 48 9.86 -7.09 -6.03
C ASN A 48 11.36 -6.94 -6.24
N LYS A 49 11.78 -6.17 -7.25
CA LYS A 49 13.20 -5.81 -7.47
C LYS A 49 13.73 -5.02 -6.27
N GLY A 50 12.99 -3.99 -5.83
CA GLY A 50 13.35 -3.19 -4.67
C GLY A 50 13.47 -4.02 -3.38
N ILE A 51 12.53 -4.95 -3.13
CA ILE A 51 12.58 -5.85 -1.96
C ILE A 51 13.87 -6.70 -1.96
N LYS A 52 14.26 -7.23 -3.12
CA LYS A 52 15.49 -8.05 -3.24
C LYS A 52 16.75 -7.22 -3.00
N MET A 53 16.81 -6.01 -3.53
CA MET A 53 17.94 -5.09 -3.41
C MET A 53 18.10 -4.50 -2.01
N ALA A 54 16.99 -4.25 -1.31
CA ALA A 54 17.00 -3.62 0.00
C ALA A 54 17.88 -4.39 1.01
N LYS A 55 18.70 -3.68 1.78
CA LYS A 55 19.57 -4.23 2.84
C LYS A 55 18.88 -4.20 4.19
N GLY A 56 17.93 -3.28 4.39
CA GLY A 56 17.19 -3.10 5.63
C GLY A 56 16.35 -4.31 6.03
N LYS A 57 16.22 -4.54 7.33
CA LYS A 57 15.34 -5.57 7.90
C LYS A 57 13.86 -5.32 7.60
N TYR A 58 13.47 -4.07 7.51
CA TYR A 58 12.09 -3.66 7.27
C TYR A 58 11.99 -2.88 5.97
N ILE A 59 10.92 -3.13 5.23
CA ILE A 59 10.57 -2.39 4.02
C ILE A 59 9.45 -1.40 4.34
N LEU A 60 9.73 -0.12 4.16
CA LEU A 60 8.71 0.94 4.21
C LEU A 60 8.37 1.33 2.78
N ARG A 61 7.13 1.10 2.40
CA ARG A 61 6.64 1.46 1.07
C ARG A 61 6.21 2.93 1.05
N MET A 62 6.46 3.61 -0.07
CA MET A 62 5.98 4.96 -0.33
C MET A 62 5.70 5.16 -1.82
N ASP A 63 4.65 5.88 -2.19
CA ASP A 63 4.41 6.36 -3.54
C ASP A 63 5.17 7.69 -3.78
N ALA A 64 5.55 7.95 -5.01
CA ALA A 64 6.32 9.15 -5.38
C ALA A 64 5.50 10.44 -5.28
N ASP A 65 4.17 10.34 -5.30
CA ASP A 65 3.25 11.48 -5.22
C ASP A 65 2.67 11.73 -3.82
N ASP A 66 3.15 10.97 -2.81
CA ASP A 66 2.77 11.11 -1.42
C ASP A 66 3.78 11.93 -0.60
N ILE A 67 3.38 12.38 0.60
CA ILE A 67 4.24 13.16 1.50
C ILE A 67 4.30 12.49 2.87
N ALA A 68 5.49 12.00 3.25
CA ALA A 68 5.71 11.40 4.56
C ALA A 68 5.92 12.47 5.65
N TYR A 69 5.32 12.27 6.83
CA TYR A 69 5.64 13.07 8.01
C TYR A 69 7.05 12.76 8.52
N LYS A 70 7.74 13.76 9.10
CA LYS A 70 9.15 13.67 9.50
C LYS A 70 9.45 12.52 10.49
N ASN A 71 8.50 12.15 11.33
CA ASN A 71 8.64 11.11 12.35
C ASN A 71 8.09 9.74 11.93
N ARG A 72 7.77 9.56 10.63
CA ARG A 72 7.11 8.35 10.15
C ARG A 72 7.96 7.09 10.39
N ILE A 73 9.21 7.11 9.94
CA ILE A 73 10.10 5.94 10.05
C ILE A 73 10.28 5.57 11.52
N GLU A 74 10.62 6.53 12.35
CA GLU A 74 10.85 6.32 13.78
C GLU A 74 9.64 5.71 14.49
N LYS A 75 8.46 6.29 14.32
CA LYS A 75 7.23 5.80 14.96
C LYS A 75 6.85 4.39 14.49
N GLN A 76 6.87 4.14 13.18
CA GLN A 76 6.52 2.82 12.65
C GLN A 76 7.55 1.75 13.03
N LEU A 77 8.84 2.10 13.03
CA LEU A 77 9.92 1.20 13.43
C LEU A 77 9.84 0.83 14.92
N ASN A 78 9.59 1.82 15.78
CA ASN A 78 9.41 1.59 17.22
C ASN A 78 8.19 0.70 17.49
N PHE A 79 7.09 0.93 16.77
CA PHE A 79 5.89 0.12 16.92
C PHE A 79 6.12 -1.34 16.51
N ILE A 80 6.64 -1.60 15.30
CA ILE A 80 6.83 -2.98 14.81
C ILE A 80 7.90 -3.75 15.61
N LYS A 81 8.91 -3.06 16.16
CA LYS A 81 9.90 -3.67 17.05
C LYS A 81 9.31 -4.07 18.40
N LYS A 82 8.37 -3.26 18.93
CA LYS A 82 7.70 -3.52 20.21
C LYS A 82 6.62 -4.61 20.08
N HIS A 83 5.95 -4.68 18.94
CA HIS A 83 4.83 -5.56 18.68
C HIS A 83 5.19 -6.60 17.61
N LYS A 84 6.07 -7.55 17.99
CA LYS A 84 6.66 -8.56 17.10
C LYS A 84 5.65 -9.54 16.50
N GLU A 85 4.46 -9.62 17.08
CA GLU A 85 3.33 -10.39 16.57
C GLU A 85 2.79 -9.86 15.24
N TYR A 86 2.93 -8.54 14.98
CA TYR A 86 2.53 -7.94 13.71
C TYR A 86 3.69 -7.92 12.72
N LYS A 87 3.49 -8.52 11.55
CA LYS A 87 4.50 -8.57 10.48
C LYS A 87 4.29 -7.51 9.41
N VAL A 88 3.10 -6.94 9.35
CA VAL A 88 2.76 -5.76 8.57
C VAL A 88 2.09 -4.71 9.46
N VAL A 89 2.64 -3.50 9.47
CA VAL A 89 2.08 -2.37 10.20
C VAL A 89 1.86 -1.24 9.21
N SER A 90 0.72 -0.60 9.29
CA SER A 90 0.34 0.57 8.50
C SER A 90 0.00 1.71 9.44
N SER A 91 -0.04 2.92 8.94
CA SER A 91 -0.56 4.08 9.68
C SER A 91 -1.83 4.61 9.03
N ARG A 92 -2.49 5.52 9.73
CA ARG A 92 -3.50 6.37 9.10
C ARG A 92 -2.82 7.39 8.20
N ALA A 93 -3.58 7.94 7.27
CA ALA A 93 -3.15 8.99 6.37
C ALA A 93 -4.17 10.11 6.29
N GLU A 94 -3.70 11.33 6.09
CA GLU A 94 -4.51 12.41 5.52
C GLU A 94 -4.68 12.17 4.03
N LEU A 95 -5.86 12.50 3.49
CA LEU A 95 -6.13 12.43 2.07
C LEU A 95 -6.15 13.84 1.49
N PHE A 96 -5.38 14.05 0.42
CA PHE A 96 -5.28 15.36 -0.21
C PHE A 96 -5.37 15.28 -1.74
N ASP A 97 -5.77 16.39 -2.33
CA ASP A 97 -5.77 16.63 -3.77
C ASP A 97 -5.24 18.04 -4.06
N GLU A 98 -5.49 18.56 -5.26
CA GLU A 98 -5.10 19.92 -5.70
C GLU A 98 -5.67 21.04 -4.83
N ASN A 99 -6.76 20.80 -4.10
CA ASN A 99 -7.41 21.77 -3.22
C ASN A 99 -6.97 21.64 -1.75
N GLY A 100 -6.00 20.76 -1.45
CA GLY A 100 -5.49 20.52 -0.11
C GLY A 100 -6.04 19.27 0.57
N VAL A 101 -5.92 19.21 1.89
CA VAL A 101 -6.38 18.07 2.70
C VAL A 101 -7.90 18.13 2.87
N TYR A 102 -8.60 17.07 2.46
CA TYR A 102 -10.06 16.99 2.54
C TYR A 102 -10.59 15.91 3.48
N GLY A 103 -9.74 15.05 4.00
CA GLY A 103 -10.16 13.98 4.90
C GLY A 103 -9.01 13.18 5.48
N GLU A 104 -9.37 12.14 6.24
CA GLU A 104 -8.40 11.23 6.83
C GLU A 104 -8.94 9.79 6.84
N SER A 105 -8.05 8.82 6.79
CA SER A 105 -8.42 7.40 6.94
C SER A 105 -8.85 7.13 8.38
N LYS A 106 -9.88 6.28 8.55
CA LYS A 106 -10.49 6.03 9.87
C LYS A 106 -10.11 4.67 10.47
N ARG A 107 -9.60 3.75 9.66
CA ARG A 107 -9.23 2.41 10.13
C ARG A 107 -8.04 2.47 11.06
N LYS A 108 -8.11 1.76 12.17
CA LYS A 108 -7.06 1.61 13.18
C LYS A 108 -7.24 0.31 13.96
N GLY A 109 -6.18 -0.14 14.60
CA GLY A 109 -6.19 -1.34 15.44
C GLY A 109 -5.72 -2.59 14.71
N LYS A 110 -5.83 -3.72 15.36
CA LYS A 110 -5.55 -5.04 14.82
C LYS A 110 -6.46 -5.31 13.63
N ILE A 111 -5.91 -5.92 12.60
CA ILE A 111 -6.66 -6.27 11.39
C ILE A 111 -6.89 -7.78 11.43
N GLU A 112 -8.14 -8.14 11.42
CA GLU A 112 -8.56 -9.54 11.33
C GLU A 112 -8.80 -9.95 9.87
N LYS A 113 -8.80 -11.26 9.58
CA LYS A 113 -9.06 -11.76 8.23
C LYS A 113 -10.42 -11.34 7.68
N GLU A 114 -11.40 -11.15 8.57
CA GLU A 114 -12.75 -10.67 8.25
C GLU A 114 -12.76 -9.24 7.68
N ASP A 115 -11.78 -8.43 8.06
CA ASP A 115 -11.62 -7.07 7.52
C ASP A 115 -11.16 -7.12 6.05
N LEU A 116 -10.26 -8.07 5.73
CA LEU A 116 -9.76 -8.28 4.36
C LEU A 116 -10.84 -8.81 3.42
N ILE A 117 -11.80 -9.58 3.93
CA ILE A 117 -12.95 -10.06 3.15
C ILE A 117 -13.73 -8.86 2.57
N LYS A 118 -13.88 -7.80 3.33
CA LYS A 118 -14.60 -6.58 2.94
C LYS A 118 -13.80 -5.67 1.99
N GLY A 119 -12.48 -5.77 1.98
CA GLY A 119 -11.56 -4.98 1.17
C GLY A 119 -10.21 -4.79 1.85
N THR A 120 -9.32 -3.97 1.27
CA THR A 120 -8.05 -3.66 1.93
C THR A 120 -8.25 -2.67 3.09
N PRO A 121 -7.84 -3.03 4.32
CA PRO A 121 -7.87 -2.13 5.46
C PRO A 121 -6.61 -1.25 5.55
N PHE A 122 -5.55 -1.62 4.83
CA PHE A 122 -4.28 -0.92 4.82
C PHE A 122 -4.22 0.12 3.69
N ILE A 123 -3.56 1.23 3.94
CA ILE A 123 -3.15 2.17 2.90
C ILE A 123 -1.75 1.76 2.49
N HIS A 124 -1.60 1.26 1.28
CA HIS A 124 -0.37 0.65 0.79
C HIS A 124 0.89 1.51 1.00
N PRO A 125 0.91 2.82 0.64
CA PRO A 125 2.10 3.65 0.86
C PRO A 125 2.40 3.99 2.33
N THR A 126 1.60 3.50 3.28
CA THR A 126 1.90 3.66 4.71
C THR A 126 2.46 2.40 5.37
N MET A 127 2.63 1.32 4.63
CA MET A 127 3.06 0.05 5.21
C MET A 127 4.54 0.03 5.56
N ILE A 128 4.85 -0.59 6.71
CA ILE A 128 6.14 -1.16 7.08
C ILE A 128 5.97 -2.66 7.24
N ILE A 129 6.85 -3.45 6.63
CA ILE A 129 6.74 -4.92 6.58
C ILE A 129 8.11 -5.53 6.86
N ASP A 130 8.16 -6.63 7.60
CA ASP A 130 9.38 -7.41 7.77
C ASP A 130 9.81 -7.97 6.41
N LYS A 131 11.05 -7.66 5.98
CA LYS A 131 11.58 -8.10 4.68
C LYS A 131 11.59 -9.61 4.54
N SER A 132 11.92 -10.34 5.60
CA SER A 132 11.97 -11.81 5.57
C SER A 132 10.60 -12.40 5.23
N VAL A 133 9.54 -11.82 5.78
CA VAL A 133 8.15 -12.22 5.50
C VAL A 133 7.77 -11.93 4.05
N LEU A 134 8.16 -10.76 3.50
CA LEU A 134 7.92 -10.47 2.09
C LEU A 134 8.62 -11.47 1.17
N LEU A 135 9.85 -11.86 1.49
CA LEU A 135 10.60 -12.85 0.71
C LEU A 135 9.96 -14.23 0.82
N GLU A 136 9.56 -14.65 2.02
CA GLU A 136 8.91 -15.94 2.28
C GLU A 136 7.62 -16.12 1.49
N ILE A 137 6.77 -15.08 1.43
CA ILE A 137 5.51 -15.15 0.68
C ILE A 137 5.67 -14.94 -0.83
N GLY A 138 6.91 -14.70 -1.32
CA GLY A 138 7.21 -14.45 -2.72
C GLY A 138 6.94 -13.01 -3.19
N GLY A 139 6.85 -12.04 -2.27
CA GLY A 139 6.65 -10.62 -2.58
C GLY A 139 5.27 -10.27 -3.11
N TYR A 140 5.23 -9.34 -4.05
CA TYR A 140 4.00 -8.89 -4.72
C TYR A 140 3.64 -9.82 -5.86
N PRO A 141 2.43 -10.44 -5.85
CA PRO A 141 1.96 -11.28 -6.95
C PRO A 141 1.64 -10.44 -8.20
N GLU A 142 1.76 -11.04 -9.37
CA GLU A 142 1.50 -10.40 -10.67
C GLU A 142 -0.01 -10.15 -10.92
N TYR A 143 -0.58 -9.19 -10.19
CA TYR A 143 -1.96 -8.73 -10.34
C TYR A 143 -1.98 -7.22 -10.57
N LYS A 144 -2.02 -6.78 -11.82
CA LYS A 144 -2.01 -5.35 -12.15
C LYS A 144 -3.14 -4.59 -11.45
N ARG A 145 -2.79 -3.55 -10.65
CA ARG A 145 -3.72 -2.68 -9.89
C ARG A 145 -4.47 -3.35 -8.74
N VAL A 146 -4.08 -4.55 -8.36
CA VAL A 146 -4.55 -5.25 -7.15
C VAL A 146 -3.41 -6.04 -6.49
N GLU A 147 -2.17 -5.74 -6.85
CA GLU A 147 -0.95 -6.35 -6.35
C GLU A 147 -0.80 -6.17 -4.83
N ASP A 148 -1.16 -4.99 -4.32
CA ASP A 148 -1.13 -4.64 -2.90
C ASP A 148 -2.13 -5.48 -2.09
N TYR A 149 -3.37 -5.56 -2.57
CA TYR A 149 -4.40 -6.37 -1.94
C TYR A 149 -4.04 -7.86 -1.99
N ALA A 150 -3.53 -8.33 -3.13
CA ALA A 150 -3.13 -9.73 -3.29
C ALA A 150 -1.94 -10.09 -2.38
N MET A 151 -0.97 -9.19 -2.20
CA MET A 151 0.15 -9.36 -1.28
C MET A 151 -0.34 -9.46 0.17
N VAL A 152 -1.22 -8.56 0.61
CA VAL A 152 -1.79 -8.60 1.96
C VAL A 152 -2.60 -9.88 2.18
N MET A 153 -3.43 -10.28 1.21
CA MET A 153 -4.17 -11.55 1.29
C MET A 153 -3.23 -12.75 1.39
N ASN A 154 -2.08 -12.70 0.71
CA ASN A 154 -1.08 -13.75 0.78
C ASN A 154 -0.40 -13.81 2.16
N LEU A 155 -0.08 -12.66 2.76
CA LEU A 155 0.41 -12.57 4.15
C LEU A 155 -0.53 -13.28 5.13
N TYR A 156 -1.82 -12.97 5.05
CA TYR A 156 -2.82 -13.57 5.94
C TYR A 156 -3.06 -15.06 5.65
N ALA A 157 -2.89 -15.48 4.40
CA ALA A 157 -2.96 -16.92 4.04
C ALA A 157 -1.77 -17.73 4.60
N HIS A 158 -0.66 -17.08 4.94
CA HIS A 158 0.50 -17.65 5.65
C HIS A 158 0.39 -17.52 7.18
N GLY A 159 -0.74 -16.99 7.71
CA GLY A 159 -0.97 -16.86 9.15
C GLY A 159 -0.42 -15.59 9.78
N TYR A 160 0.16 -14.68 8.98
CA TYR A 160 0.63 -13.40 9.48
C TYR A 160 -0.54 -12.45 9.73
N ILE A 161 -0.38 -11.59 10.72
CA ILE A 161 -1.37 -10.58 11.09
C ILE A 161 -0.78 -9.17 11.01
N GLY A 162 -1.63 -8.19 10.84
CA GLY A 162 -1.22 -6.79 10.73
C GLY A 162 -1.99 -5.85 11.63
N TYR A 163 -1.47 -4.62 11.71
CA TYR A 163 -2.01 -3.56 12.54
C TYR A 163 -2.02 -2.22 11.82
N VAL A 164 -3.03 -1.41 12.05
CA VAL A 164 -3.08 -0.01 11.61
C VAL A 164 -2.95 0.91 12.82
N MET A 165 -1.83 1.64 12.90
CA MET A 165 -1.55 2.62 13.95
C MET A 165 -2.58 3.75 13.96
N GLN A 166 -2.80 4.37 15.11
CA GLN A 166 -3.67 5.55 15.24
C GLN A 166 -3.03 6.82 14.65
N ASP A 167 -1.71 6.86 14.61
CA ASP A 167 -0.96 7.99 14.10
C ASP A 167 -1.23 8.22 12.61
N ILE A 168 -1.31 9.48 12.21
CA ILE A 168 -1.30 9.91 10.83
C ILE A 168 0.15 10.22 10.45
N LEU A 169 0.74 9.39 9.56
CA LEU A 169 2.16 9.45 9.24
C LEU A 169 2.43 9.70 7.74
N LEU A 170 1.38 9.88 6.96
CA LEU A 170 1.46 10.16 5.53
C LEU A 170 0.34 11.10 5.09
N LYS A 171 0.62 11.98 4.14
CA LYS A 171 -0.39 12.59 3.29
C LYS A 171 -0.47 11.77 2.01
N TYR A 172 -1.61 11.16 1.77
CA TYR A 172 -1.89 10.27 0.65
C TYR A 172 -2.62 11.03 -0.46
N ARG A 173 -2.01 11.07 -1.65
CA ARG A 173 -2.64 11.74 -2.79
C ARG A 173 -3.77 10.90 -3.36
N MET A 174 -4.97 11.46 -3.37
CA MET A 174 -6.13 10.80 -3.96
C MET A 174 -6.97 11.82 -4.75
N ASP A 175 -6.62 11.99 -5.99
CA ASP A 175 -7.27 12.89 -6.94
C ASP A 175 -8.30 12.16 -7.83
N LYS A 176 -8.95 12.91 -8.72
CA LYS A 176 -9.90 12.37 -9.71
C LYS A 176 -9.25 11.39 -10.68
N ASN A 177 -7.97 11.55 -11.00
CA ASN A 177 -7.26 10.69 -11.93
C ASN A 177 -7.02 9.29 -11.37
N GLY A 178 -6.82 9.14 -10.06
CA GLY A 178 -6.74 7.85 -9.37
C GLY A 178 -8.00 7.00 -9.58
N TYR A 179 -9.18 7.63 -9.57
CA TYR A 179 -10.44 6.93 -9.84
C TYR A 179 -10.63 6.55 -11.32
N LYS A 180 -10.19 7.40 -12.27
CA LYS A 180 -10.30 7.12 -13.72
C LYS A 180 -9.51 5.90 -14.14
N LYS A 181 -8.39 5.59 -13.47
CA LYS A 181 -7.51 4.44 -13.74
C LYS A 181 -8.14 3.07 -13.39
N LYS A 182 -9.26 3.03 -12.65
CA LYS A 182 -9.93 1.78 -12.22
C LYS A 182 -10.81 1.22 -13.34
N LYS A 183 -10.21 0.44 -14.27
CA LYS A 183 -10.93 -0.27 -15.36
C LYS A 183 -11.64 -1.51 -14.81
N TYR A 184 -12.75 -1.93 -15.43
CA TYR A 184 -13.55 -3.10 -15.02
C TYR A 184 -12.72 -4.39 -14.92
N ARG A 185 -11.77 -4.60 -15.84
CA ARG A 185 -10.87 -5.75 -15.82
C ARG A 185 -10.11 -5.92 -14.48
N TYR A 186 -9.81 -4.84 -13.77
CA TYR A 186 -9.16 -4.91 -12.46
C TYR A 186 -10.13 -5.33 -11.35
N ARG A 187 -11.42 -5.09 -11.53
CA ARG A 187 -12.46 -5.63 -10.64
C ARG A 187 -12.59 -7.14 -10.76
N ILE A 188 -12.46 -7.66 -11.98
CA ILE A 188 -12.41 -9.11 -12.22
C ILE A 188 -11.15 -9.70 -11.57
N GLN A 189 -10.00 -9.04 -11.68
CA GLN A 189 -8.78 -9.49 -10.98
C GLN A 189 -8.96 -9.49 -9.47
N GLU A 190 -9.56 -8.45 -8.87
CA GLU A 190 -9.86 -8.38 -7.45
C GLU A 190 -10.76 -9.55 -7.00
N ALA A 191 -11.79 -9.87 -7.78
CA ALA A 191 -12.65 -11.04 -7.53
C ALA A 191 -11.86 -12.36 -7.59
N ARG A 192 -10.97 -12.54 -8.58
CA ARG A 192 -10.10 -13.72 -8.69
C ARG A 192 -9.14 -13.84 -7.50
N VAL A 193 -8.55 -12.73 -7.06
CA VAL A 193 -7.71 -12.67 -5.85
C VAL A 193 -8.50 -13.12 -4.62
N LYS A 194 -9.72 -12.60 -4.43
CA LYS A 194 -10.61 -13.03 -3.35
C LYS A 194 -10.88 -14.53 -3.39
N LEU A 195 -11.29 -15.07 -4.53
CA LEU A 195 -11.56 -16.52 -4.67
C LEU A 195 -10.35 -17.36 -4.28
N LYS A 196 -9.16 -17.01 -4.80
CA LYS A 196 -7.92 -17.74 -4.53
C LYS A 196 -7.59 -17.75 -3.03
N TYR A 197 -7.58 -16.58 -2.40
CA TYR A 197 -7.12 -16.46 -1.01
C TYR A 197 -8.19 -16.78 0.03
N PHE A 198 -9.48 -16.62 -0.28
CA PHE A 198 -10.55 -17.09 0.59
C PHE A 198 -10.49 -18.61 0.80
N LYS A 199 -10.18 -19.37 -0.28
CA LYS A 199 -9.93 -20.80 -0.19
C LYS A 199 -8.73 -21.11 0.70
N LYS A 200 -7.59 -20.40 0.51
CA LYS A 200 -6.37 -20.59 1.31
C LYS A 200 -6.57 -20.26 2.79
N MET A 201 -7.26 -19.16 3.09
CA MET A 201 -7.55 -18.71 4.46
C MET A 201 -8.70 -19.48 5.13
N LYS A 202 -9.36 -20.40 4.42
CA LYS A 202 -10.52 -21.18 4.92
C LYS A 202 -11.59 -20.28 5.55
N VAL A 203 -11.97 -19.21 4.83
CA VAL A 203 -13.03 -18.29 5.29
C VAL A 203 -14.41 -18.96 5.25
N LYS A 204 -15.37 -18.43 6.02
CA LYS A 204 -16.75 -18.93 6.05
C LYS A 204 -17.38 -18.85 4.65
N PHE A 205 -18.22 -19.83 4.29
CA PHE A 205 -18.88 -19.90 2.98
C PHE A 205 -19.64 -18.60 2.64
N THR A 206 -20.33 -18.00 3.61
CA THR A 206 -21.02 -16.72 3.45
C THR A 206 -20.11 -15.56 3.01
N SER A 207 -18.81 -15.65 3.30
CA SER A 207 -17.83 -14.63 2.89
C SER A 207 -17.62 -14.58 1.38
N TYR A 208 -17.95 -15.64 0.65
CA TYR A 208 -17.82 -15.68 -0.80
C TYR A 208 -18.76 -14.72 -1.51
N LEU A 209 -19.85 -14.26 -0.88
CA LEU A 209 -20.70 -13.18 -1.39
C LEU A 209 -19.89 -11.88 -1.61
N PHE A 210 -18.83 -11.64 -0.83
CA PHE A 210 -17.95 -10.48 -1.02
C PHE A 210 -17.06 -10.55 -2.27
N VAL A 211 -17.01 -11.69 -2.95
CA VAL A 211 -16.36 -11.80 -4.28
C VAL A 211 -17.13 -10.99 -5.32
N LEU A 212 -18.44 -10.87 -5.18
CA LEU A 212 -19.29 -10.08 -6.10
C LEU A 212 -19.13 -8.56 -5.88
N LYS A 213 -18.72 -8.14 -4.68
CA LYS A 213 -18.58 -6.72 -4.34
C LYS A 213 -17.75 -5.89 -5.33
N PRO A 214 -16.53 -6.29 -5.75
CA PRO A 214 -15.78 -5.53 -6.74
C PRO A 214 -16.47 -5.50 -8.11
N LEU A 215 -17.15 -6.57 -8.52
CA LEU A 215 -17.86 -6.63 -9.78
C LEU A 215 -19.02 -5.63 -9.81
N ILE A 216 -19.84 -5.60 -8.75
CA ILE A 216 -20.93 -4.63 -8.57
C ILE A 216 -20.37 -3.21 -8.54
N ALA A 217 -19.31 -2.95 -7.76
CA ALA A 217 -18.64 -1.66 -7.70
C ALA A 217 -18.06 -1.21 -9.06
N GLY A 218 -17.75 -2.15 -9.94
CA GLY A 218 -17.26 -1.87 -11.29
C GLY A 218 -18.32 -1.31 -12.23
N ILE A 219 -19.60 -1.56 -11.96
CA ILE A 219 -20.74 -1.10 -12.75
C ILE A 219 -21.21 0.30 -12.27
N VAL A 220 -20.96 0.63 -11.00
CA VAL A 220 -21.38 1.92 -10.43
C VAL A 220 -20.58 3.08 -11.08
N PRO A 221 -21.23 4.18 -11.48
CA PRO A 221 -20.57 5.36 -12.02
C PRO A 221 -19.47 5.87 -11.06
N LYS A 222 -18.33 6.22 -11.64
CA LYS A 222 -17.12 6.59 -10.86
C LYS A 222 -17.35 7.80 -9.96
N ASP A 223 -18.16 8.77 -10.40
CA ASP A 223 -18.47 9.96 -9.62
C ASP A 223 -19.27 9.62 -8.35
N ILE A 224 -20.18 8.66 -8.43
CA ILE A 224 -20.93 8.17 -7.26
C ILE A 224 -19.99 7.49 -6.27
N LEU A 225 -19.10 6.62 -6.75
CA LEU A 225 -18.09 5.96 -5.91
C LEU A 225 -17.13 6.99 -5.27
N MET A 226 -16.72 7.99 -6.02
CA MET A 226 -15.85 9.07 -5.53
C MET A 226 -16.54 9.87 -4.42
N ARG A 227 -17.80 10.30 -4.63
CA ARG A 227 -18.60 11.01 -3.61
C ARG A 227 -18.76 10.17 -2.35
N TYR A 228 -19.10 8.89 -2.51
CA TYR A 228 -19.23 7.96 -1.38
C TYR A 228 -17.92 7.85 -0.58
N HIS A 229 -16.80 7.66 -1.24
CA HIS A 229 -15.49 7.55 -0.58
C HIS A 229 -15.09 8.87 0.11
N ARG A 230 -15.29 10.03 -0.54
CA ARG A 230 -15.01 11.34 0.05
C ARG A 230 -15.84 11.58 1.31
N ASN A 231 -17.14 11.27 1.28
CA ASN A 231 -18.01 11.41 2.46
C ASN A 231 -17.57 10.51 3.62
N LYS A 232 -17.12 9.30 3.31
CA LYS A 232 -16.66 8.34 4.33
C LYS A 232 -15.39 8.82 5.07
N VAL A 233 -14.49 9.54 4.41
CA VAL A 233 -13.21 9.99 4.97
C VAL A 233 -13.23 11.44 5.46
N ARG A 234 -14.27 12.21 5.12
CA ARG A 234 -14.41 13.62 5.49
C ARG A 234 -14.30 13.79 7.00
N ARG A 235 -13.49 14.77 7.43
CA ARG A 235 -13.46 15.18 8.84
C ARG A 235 -14.87 15.70 9.21
N LYS A 236 -15.42 15.20 10.30
CA LYS A 236 -16.58 15.86 10.92
C LYS A 236 -16.08 17.20 11.46
N LYS A 237 -16.71 18.29 11.03
CA LYS A 237 -16.48 19.60 11.63
C LYS A 237 -16.87 19.57 13.10
#